data_163505e8b694f53d72ee02d8d6344df6
#
_entry.id   163505e8b694f53d72ee02d8d6344df6
#
_cell.length_a   1.000
_cell.length_b   1.000
_cell.length_c   1.000
_cell.angle_alpha   90.00
_cell.angle_beta   90.00
_cell.angle_gamma   90.00
#
_symmetry.space_group_name_H-M   'P 1'
#
loop_
_entity.id
_entity.type
_entity.pdbx_description
1 polymer ?
#
loop_
_entity_poly.entity_id
_entity_poly.type
_entity_poly.pdbx_seq_one_letter_code
_entity_poly.pdbx_strand_id
1 'polypeptide(L)'
;MKMKKKSIFISLLIIGVTILSACGPSYEEAQRMSKAERLKRWREDSLALKIGVTPTLDCLPLYLAEAEGLFDTAQADIRLKRFQAQIDVAEALRKGRIEGCVTDLVRTRRLAKQGFGIHYFETTNAYWQLVSNRLSRVKNIKQLNDKMLAMTRYSAPALLADYAIDSVKLNRDNVFLIQINDVDLRLRMLLNNEMDAMLLTEPQATAARLYKHKVLMDSREKGLQLGVIAFSTQGTKDQRRKKQIEVFAKGYKAACDSLNKNGIKHYAQLLKTIYKLDNKTLNALPDMTFGYGNTPRQKDVNAADKWLNK
;
A
#
# COMPACT_ATOMS: atom_id res chain seq x y z
N MET A 1 -5.57 35.93 -45.06
CA MET A 1 -5.54 35.89 -43.60
C MET A 1 -6.74 35.11 -42.96
N LYS A 2 -7.41 34.21 -43.71
CA LYS A 2 -8.58 33.43 -43.24
C LYS A 2 -8.33 31.92 -42.96
N MET A 3 -7.17 31.41 -43.34
CA MET A 3 -6.87 29.97 -43.16
C MET A 3 -6.25 29.58 -41.83
N LYS A 4 -5.58 30.48 -41.10
CA LYS A 4 -4.95 30.17 -39.79
C LYS A 4 -5.93 30.03 -38.63
N LYS A 5 -7.14 30.59 -38.70
CA LYS A 5 -8.14 30.47 -37.61
C LYS A 5 -8.86 29.11 -37.56
N LYS A 6 -9.03 28.41 -38.70
CA LYS A 6 -9.66 27.09 -38.71
C LYS A 6 -8.79 25.98 -38.15
N SER A 7 -7.46 26.05 -38.29
CA SER A 7 -6.52 25.05 -37.76
C SER A 7 -6.44 25.10 -36.24
N ILE A 8 -6.52 26.30 -35.63
CA ILE A 8 -6.48 26.44 -34.14
C ILE A 8 -7.78 25.92 -33.50
N PHE A 9 -8.92 26.08 -34.16
CA PHE A 9 -10.20 25.55 -33.65
C PHE A 9 -10.28 24.01 -33.69
N ILE A 10 -9.70 23.39 -34.70
CA ILE A 10 -9.65 21.93 -34.85
C ILE A 10 -8.67 21.33 -33.80
N SER A 11 -7.53 21.97 -33.54
CA SER A 11 -6.57 21.54 -32.48
C SER A 11 -7.16 21.68 -31.07
N LEU A 12 -7.95 22.71 -30.79
CA LEU A 12 -8.65 22.89 -29.52
C LEU A 12 -9.80 21.88 -29.31
N LEU A 13 -10.44 21.46 -30.39
CA LEU A 13 -11.50 20.45 -30.31
C LEU A 13 -10.95 19.04 -30.06
N ILE A 14 -9.76 18.73 -30.57
CA ILE A 14 -9.09 17.43 -30.34
C ILE A 14 -8.55 17.32 -28.91
N ILE A 15 -8.08 18.42 -28.30
CA ILE A 15 -7.62 18.46 -26.91
C ILE A 15 -8.79 18.32 -25.92
N GLY A 16 -9.99 18.79 -26.29
CA GLY A 16 -11.20 18.67 -25.46
C GLY A 16 -11.76 17.25 -25.34
N VAL A 17 -11.46 16.36 -26.31
CA VAL A 17 -12.01 14.99 -26.34
C VAL A 17 -11.14 14.00 -25.53
N THR A 18 -9.86 14.30 -25.27
CA THR A 18 -8.95 13.40 -24.57
C THR A 18 -8.99 13.50 -23.04
N ILE A 19 -9.69 14.49 -22.48
CA ILE A 19 -9.79 14.67 -21.00
C ILE A 19 -10.96 13.90 -20.39
N LEU A 20 -11.87 13.32 -21.19
CA LEU A 20 -13.07 12.62 -20.71
C LEU A 20 -12.89 11.12 -20.40
N SER A 21 -11.68 10.57 -20.50
CA SER A 21 -11.46 9.11 -20.38
C SER A 21 -10.95 8.60 -19.04
N ALA A 22 -10.81 9.45 -18.01
CA ALA A 22 -10.15 9.07 -16.74
C ALA A 22 -11.06 9.02 -15.50
N CYS A 23 -12.37 9.26 -15.65
CA CYS A 23 -13.32 9.08 -14.53
C CYS A 23 -14.28 7.93 -14.86
N GLY A 24 -14.45 7.01 -13.93
CA GLY A 24 -15.60 6.11 -13.97
C GLY A 24 -16.89 6.93 -14.04
N PRO A 25 -18.01 6.33 -14.47
CA PRO A 25 -19.25 7.06 -14.69
C PRO A 25 -19.62 7.87 -13.44
N SER A 26 -20.04 9.11 -13.64
CA SER A 26 -20.57 9.94 -12.57
C SER A 26 -21.80 9.25 -11.93
N TYR A 27 -22.16 9.64 -10.72
CA TYR A 27 -23.35 9.10 -10.06
C TYR A 27 -24.61 9.22 -10.94
N GLU A 28 -24.73 10.31 -11.70
CA GLU A 28 -25.82 10.54 -12.64
C GLU A 28 -25.75 9.63 -13.87
N GLU A 29 -24.56 9.35 -14.41
CA GLU A 29 -24.39 8.37 -15.50
C GLU A 29 -24.68 6.95 -15.01
N ALA A 30 -24.26 6.61 -13.78
CA ALA A 30 -24.57 5.32 -13.18
C ALA A 30 -26.09 5.12 -12.96
N GLN A 31 -26.84 6.18 -12.67
CA GLN A 31 -28.30 6.12 -12.59
C GLN A 31 -28.97 5.93 -13.98
N ARG A 32 -28.38 6.49 -15.03
CA ARG A 32 -28.92 6.39 -16.41
C ARG A 32 -28.61 5.06 -17.08
N MET A 33 -27.66 4.28 -16.52
CA MET A 33 -27.33 2.97 -17.08
C MET A 33 -28.50 2.00 -16.98
N SER A 34 -28.77 1.29 -18.07
CA SER A 34 -29.78 0.24 -18.10
C SER A 34 -29.42 -0.88 -17.11
N LYS A 35 -30.43 -1.61 -16.64
CA LYS A 35 -30.23 -2.78 -15.76
C LYS A 35 -29.30 -3.82 -16.41
N ALA A 36 -29.37 -3.98 -17.75
CA ALA A 36 -28.52 -4.90 -18.51
C ALA A 36 -27.05 -4.47 -18.49
N GLU A 37 -26.75 -3.18 -18.67
CA GLU A 37 -25.38 -2.65 -18.61
C GLU A 37 -24.79 -2.76 -17.23
N ARG A 38 -25.57 -2.49 -16.16
CA ARG A 38 -25.13 -2.70 -14.77
C ARG A 38 -24.79 -4.15 -14.51
N LEU A 39 -25.61 -5.07 -14.97
CA LEU A 39 -25.38 -6.51 -14.82
C LEU A 39 -24.15 -6.97 -15.60
N LYS A 40 -23.94 -6.45 -16.83
CA LYS A 40 -22.75 -6.73 -17.64
C LYS A 40 -21.48 -6.26 -16.92
N ARG A 41 -21.42 -5.01 -16.47
CA ARG A 41 -20.27 -4.47 -15.72
C ARG A 41 -20.01 -5.24 -14.41
N TRP A 42 -21.06 -5.61 -13.71
CA TRP A 42 -20.94 -6.44 -12.50
C TRP A 42 -20.33 -7.82 -12.81
N ARG A 43 -20.77 -8.46 -13.89
CA ARG A 43 -20.19 -9.73 -14.35
C ARG A 43 -18.72 -9.57 -14.73
N GLU A 44 -18.37 -8.56 -15.51
CA GLU A 44 -16.98 -8.27 -15.87
C GLU A 44 -16.12 -8.03 -14.63
N ASP A 45 -16.57 -7.21 -13.68
CA ASP A 45 -15.85 -6.97 -12.44
C ASP A 45 -15.72 -8.24 -11.57
N SER A 46 -16.74 -9.11 -11.59
CA SER A 46 -16.70 -10.40 -10.88
C SER A 46 -15.73 -11.41 -11.49
N LEU A 47 -15.43 -11.28 -12.78
CA LEU A 47 -14.47 -12.13 -13.50
C LEU A 47 -13.02 -11.66 -13.32
N ALA A 48 -12.79 -10.38 -13.07
CA ALA A 48 -11.46 -9.82 -12.86
C ALA A 48 -10.78 -10.37 -11.59
N LEU A 49 -9.46 -10.53 -11.62
CA LEU A 49 -8.64 -10.74 -10.43
C LEU A 49 -8.33 -9.38 -9.80
N LYS A 50 -8.90 -9.09 -8.64
CA LYS A 50 -8.78 -7.80 -7.97
C LYS A 50 -7.77 -7.85 -6.85
N ILE A 51 -6.79 -6.94 -6.87
CA ILE A 51 -5.70 -6.86 -5.90
C ILE A 51 -5.79 -5.53 -5.17
N GLY A 52 -5.92 -5.57 -3.85
CA GLY A 52 -5.92 -4.38 -2.99
C GLY A 52 -4.51 -3.83 -2.79
N VAL A 53 -4.33 -2.54 -3.05
CA VAL A 53 -3.05 -1.82 -2.91
C VAL A 53 -3.24 -0.51 -2.14
N THR A 54 -2.17 -0.04 -1.50
CA THR A 54 -2.12 1.22 -0.74
C THR A 54 -1.01 2.14 -1.28
N PRO A 55 -1.00 3.44 -0.96
CA PRO A 55 0.04 4.35 -1.43
C PRO A 55 1.35 4.19 -0.62
N THR A 56 1.92 2.98 -0.64
CA THR A 56 3.19 2.60 -0.01
C THR A 56 4.14 1.98 -1.03
N LEU A 57 5.45 2.19 -0.87
CA LEU A 57 6.44 1.80 -1.90
C LEU A 57 6.56 0.28 -2.11
N ASP A 58 6.14 -0.54 -1.17
CA ASP A 58 6.06 -1.99 -1.35
C ASP A 58 4.98 -2.41 -2.38
N CYS A 59 4.03 -1.51 -2.71
CA CYS A 59 3.09 -1.69 -3.80
C CYS A 59 3.63 -1.24 -5.18
N LEU A 60 4.82 -0.61 -5.24
CA LEU A 60 5.36 -0.04 -6.48
C LEU A 60 5.46 -1.03 -7.64
N PRO A 61 5.88 -2.30 -7.45
CA PRO A 61 5.91 -3.25 -8.55
C PRO A 61 4.54 -3.46 -9.21
N LEU A 62 3.47 -3.46 -8.43
CA LEU A 62 2.11 -3.61 -8.94
C LEU A 62 1.66 -2.37 -9.72
N TYR A 63 1.94 -1.18 -9.21
CA TYR A 63 1.66 0.06 -9.92
C TYR A 63 2.44 0.17 -11.24
N LEU A 64 3.70 -0.28 -11.24
CA LEU A 64 4.50 -0.32 -12.46
C LEU A 64 3.94 -1.34 -13.45
N ALA A 65 3.59 -2.54 -12.98
CA ALA A 65 3.01 -3.57 -13.83
C ALA A 65 1.70 -3.11 -14.49
N GLU A 66 0.86 -2.38 -13.78
CA GLU A 66 -0.36 -1.78 -14.34
C GLU A 66 -0.03 -0.66 -15.35
N ALA A 67 0.89 0.25 -14.99
CA ALA A 67 1.22 1.42 -15.82
C ALA A 67 1.90 1.05 -17.14
N GLU A 68 2.73 0.01 -17.14
CA GLU A 68 3.46 -0.47 -18.32
C GLU A 68 2.77 -1.64 -19.03
N GLY A 69 1.56 -2.03 -18.58
CA GLY A 69 0.79 -3.10 -19.23
C GLY A 69 1.48 -4.49 -19.12
N LEU A 70 2.23 -4.75 -18.05
CA LEU A 70 2.94 -6.01 -17.85
C LEU A 70 2.01 -7.17 -17.47
N PHE A 71 0.77 -6.88 -17.10
CA PHE A 71 -0.26 -7.90 -16.99
C PHE A 71 -0.84 -8.20 -18.37
N ASP A 72 -0.65 -9.44 -18.88
CA ASP A 72 -1.18 -9.86 -20.17
C ASP A 72 -2.72 -9.86 -20.16
N THR A 73 -3.29 -8.77 -20.64
CA THR A 73 -4.74 -8.55 -20.66
C THR A 73 -5.49 -9.50 -21.60
N ALA A 74 -4.82 -10.14 -22.57
CA ALA A 74 -5.40 -11.16 -23.42
C ALA A 74 -5.64 -12.48 -22.66
N GLN A 75 -4.86 -12.73 -21.61
CA GLN A 75 -4.97 -13.95 -20.81
C GLN A 75 -5.75 -13.75 -19.50
N ALA A 76 -5.67 -12.55 -18.90
CA ALA A 76 -6.32 -12.27 -17.62
C ALA A 76 -6.68 -10.80 -17.42
N ASP A 77 -7.88 -10.52 -16.93
CA ASP A 77 -8.27 -9.21 -16.43
C ASP A 77 -7.78 -9.10 -14.97
N ILE A 78 -6.73 -8.31 -14.75
CA ILE A 78 -6.15 -8.02 -13.43
C ILE A 78 -6.37 -6.55 -13.13
N ARG A 79 -6.99 -6.25 -11.98
CA ARG A 79 -7.34 -4.88 -11.60
C ARG A 79 -6.78 -4.52 -10.23
N LEU A 80 -6.06 -3.42 -10.12
CA LEU A 80 -5.66 -2.87 -8.83
C LEU A 80 -6.81 -2.06 -8.22
N LYS A 81 -7.21 -2.42 -7.00
CA LYS A 81 -8.17 -1.65 -6.18
C LYS A 81 -7.40 -0.85 -5.15
N ARG A 82 -7.44 0.48 -5.29
CA ARG A 82 -6.69 1.43 -4.47
C ARG A 82 -7.43 1.76 -3.18
N PHE A 83 -6.72 1.69 -2.06
CA PHE A 83 -7.22 2.02 -0.72
C PHE A 83 -6.26 3.01 -0.06
N GLN A 84 -6.78 3.90 0.78
CA GLN A 84 -5.96 4.81 1.57
C GLN A 84 -5.49 4.19 2.90
N ALA A 85 -6.15 3.14 3.35
CA ALA A 85 -5.84 2.47 4.61
C ALA A 85 -5.83 0.94 4.47
N GLN A 86 -4.84 0.30 5.06
CA GLN A 86 -4.72 -1.17 5.03
C GLN A 86 -5.85 -1.88 5.79
N ILE A 87 -6.55 -1.22 6.72
CA ILE A 87 -7.71 -1.80 7.38
C ILE A 87 -8.86 -2.04 6.39
N ASP A 88 -9.04 -1.12 5.44
CA ASP A 88 -10.07 -1.23 4.40
C ASP A 88 -9.72 -2.33 3.39
N VAL A 89 -8.43 -2.51 3.12
CA VAL A 89 -7.91 -3.63 2.30
C VAL A 89 -8.26 -4.97 2.95
N ALA A 90 -7.97 -5.12 4.25
CA ALA A 90 -8.26 -6.35 4.98
C ALA A 90 -9.76 -6.66 5.01
N GLU A 91 -10.60 -5.64 5.18
CA GLU A 91 -12.05 -5.79 5.15
C GLU A 91 -12.59 -6.12 3.75
N ALA A 92 -11.99 -5.54 2.70
CA ALA A 92 -12.33 -5.85 1.32
C ALA A 92 -11.99 -7.30 0.97
N LEU A 93 -10.82 -7.81 1.44
CA LEU A 93 -10.41 -9.20 1.29
C LEU A 93 -11.37 -10.14 2.02
N ARG A 94 -11.69 -9.84 3.28
CA ARG A 94 -12.60 -10.62 4.12
C ARG A 94 -14.01 -10.72 3.51
N LYS A 95 -14.49 -9.65 2.88
CA LYS A 95 -15.79 -9.59 2.20
C LYS A 95 -15.79 -10.14 0.78
N GLY A 96 -14.66 -10.64 0.27
CA GLY A 96 -14.53 -11.14 -1.10
C GLY A 96 -14.70 -10.07 -2.18
N ARG A 97 -14.49 -8.78 -1.84
CA ARG A 97 -14.50 -7.68 -2.82
C ARG A 97 -13.20 -7.61 -3.62
N ILE A 98 -12.14 -8.20 -3.10
CA ILE A 98 -10.85 -8.42 -3.74
C ILE A 98 -10.39 -9.85 -3.46
N GLU A 99 -9.59 -10.44 -4.33
CA GLU A 99 -9.07 -11.79 -4.20
C GLU A 99 -7.70 -11.84 -3.54
N GLY A 100 -6.91 -10.78 -3.69
CA GLY A 100 -5.58 -10.64 -3.08
C GLY A 100 -5.29 -9.22 -2.64
N CYS A 101 -4.21 -9.03 -1.90
CA CYS A 101 -3.79 -7.71 -1.43
C CYS A 101 -2.33 -7.65 -1.00
N VAL A 102 -1.76 -6.44 -1.05
CA VAL A 102 -0.54 -6.08 -0.34
C VAL A 102 -0.93 -5.66 1.08
N THR A 103 -0.33 -6.29 2.09
CA THR A 103 -0.70 -6.09 3.49
C THR A 103 0.45 -6.52 4.42
N ASP A 104 0.16 -6.83 5.68
CA ASP A 104 1.16 -7.31 6.65
C ASP A 104 0.77 -8.65 7.32
N LEU A 105 1.79 -9.33 7.88
CA LEU A 105 1.63 -10.62 8.55
C LEU A 105 0.68 -10.56 9.75
N VAL A 106 0.68 -9.48 10.51
CA VAL A 106 -0.18 -9.37 11.69
C VAL A 106 -1.65 -9.41 11.28
N ARG A 107 -2.02 -8.67 10.22
CA ARG A 107 -3.39 -8.66 9.68
C ARG A 107 -3.80 -10.01 9.12
N THR A 108 -2.94 -10.60 8.30
CA THR A 108 -3.24 -11.89 7.68
C THR A 108 -3.32 -13.02 8.71
N ARG A 109 -2.43 -13.03 9.72
CA ARG A 109 -2.49 -14.00 10.81
C ARG A 109 -3.74 -13.82 11.68
N ARG A 110 -4.15 -12.57 11.93
CA ARG A 110 -5.41 -12.29 12.62
C ARG A 110 -6.62 -12.84 11.85
N LEU A 111 -6.68 -12.64 10.53
CA LEU A 111 -7.74 -13.21 9.69
C LEU A 111 -7.69 -14.75 9.73
N ALA A 112 -6.50 -15.33 9.64
CA ALA A 112 -6.34 -16.79 9.71
C ALA A 112 -6.84 -17.36 11.06
N LYS A 113 -6.58 -16.70 12.19
CA LYS A 113 -7.12 -17.08 13.50
C LYS A 113 -8.65 -16.97 13.58
N GLN A 114 -9.26 -16.14 12.74
CA GLN A 114 -10.72 -16.02 12.60
C GLN A 114 -11.31 -17.06 11.62
N GLY A 115 -10.51 -18.04 11.17
CA GLY A 115 -10.92 -19.08 10.22
C GLY A 115 -10.88 -18.67 8.76
N PHE A 116 -10.36 -17.45 8.42
CA PHE A 116 -10.24 -17.03 7.04
C PHE A 116 -8.98 -17.64 6.39
N GLY A 117 -9.17 -18.36 5.29
CA GLY A 117 -8.07 -19.01 4.59
C GLY A 117 -7.19 -18.00 3.84
N ILE A 118 -5.89 -18.00 4.14
CA ILE A 118 -4.88 -17.15 3.53
C ILE A 118 -3.83 -18.00 2.82
N HIS A 119 -3.48 -17.59 1.60
CA HIS A 119 -2.35 -18.09 0.84
C HIS A 119 -1.35 -16.94 0.62
N TYR A 120 -0.11 -17.11 1.08
CA TYR A 120 0.95 -16.14 0.87
C TYR A 120 1.57 -16.32 -0.50
N PHE A 121 1.60 -15.25 -1.27
CA PHE A 121 2.21 -15.20 -2.60
C PHE A 121 3.67 -14.74 -2.53
N GLU A 122 3.94 -13.68 -1.76
CA GLU A 122 5.26 -13.04 -1.69
C GLU A 122 5.45 -12.31 -0.35
N THR A 123 6.70 -12.19 0.10
CA THR A 123 7.09 -11.19 1.10
C THR A 123 7.49 -9.91 0.41
N THR A 124 6.96 -8.77 0.87
CA THR A 124 7.36 -7.47 0.34
C THR A 124 8.55 -6.89 1.10
N ASN A 125 9.19 -5.90 0.50
CA ASN A 125 10.26 -5.14 1.14
C ASN A 125 9.74 -4.01 2.05
N ALA A 126 8.48 -4.08 2.47
CA ALA A 126 7.90 -3.12 3.40
C ALA A 126 8.67 -3.10 4.72
N TYR A 127 8.96 -1.90 5.18
CA TYR A 127 9.50 -1.66 6.51
C TYR A 127 8.84 -0.44 7.14
N TRP A 128 8.91 -0.35 8.44
CA TRP A 128 8.32 0.74 9.20
C TRP A 128 9.36 1.40 10.09
N GLN A 129 9.26 2.71 10.18
CA GLN A 129 10.06 3.51 11.10
C GLN A 129 9.16 4.14 12.15
N LEU A 130 9.58 4.02 13.41
CA LEU A 130 9.03 4.83 14.50
C LEU A 130 9.69 6.19 14.45
N VAL A 131 8.92 7.20 14.09
CA VAL A 131 9.41 8.56 13.88
C VAL A 131 8.81 9.48 14.94
N SER A 132 9.66 10.24 15.67
CA SER A 132 9.20 11.25 16.61
C SER A 132 9.11 12.64 15.96
N ASN A 133 8.13 13.40 16.38
CA ASN A 133 8.00 14.79 15.99
C ASN A 133 9.20 15.59 16.51
N ARG A 134 9.79 16.42 15.63
CA ARG A 134 10.94 17.27 15.98
C ARG A 134 10.67 18.23 17.13
N LEU A 135 9.41 18.67 17.30
CA LEU A 135 9.00 19.63 18.34
C LEU A 135 8.63 18.93 19.65
N SER A 136 8.27 17.64 19.63
CA SER A 136 7.94 16.86 20.83
C SER A 136 9.15 16.64 21.75
N ARG A 137 10.37 16.94 21.27
CA ARG A 137 11.65 16.71 21.97
C ARG A 137 11.92 15.25 22.36
N VAL A 138 11.18 14.30 21.80
CA VAL A 138 11.39 12.86 22.00
C VAL A 138 12.60 12.42 21.17
N LYS A 139 13.71 12.11 21.85
CA LYS A 139 15.00 11.73 21.21
C LYS A 139 15.29 10.24 21.29
N ASN A 140 14.58 9.51 22.15
CA ASN A 140 14.71 8.06 22.33
C ASN A 140 13.37 7.47 22.77
N ILE A 141 13.24 6.14 22.71
CA ILE A 141 11.98 5.43 22.99
C ILE A 141 11.52 5.62 24.46
N LYS A 142 12.42 5.73 25.43
CA LYS A 142 12.04 5.94 26.84
C LYS A 142 11.26 7.23 27.06
N GLN A 143 11.47 8.25 26.19
CA GLN A 143 10.78 9.53 26.27
C GLN A 143 9.38 9.52 25.65
N LEU A 144 8.89 8.35 25.21
CA LEU A 144 7.49 8.17 24.81
C LEU A 144 6.55 8.06 26.03
N ASN A 145 7.07 8.05 27.24
CA ASN A 145 6.24 8.15 28.43
C ASN A 145 5.38 9.41 28.39
N ASP A 146 4.08 9.25 28.61
CA ASP A 146 3.09 10.34 28.55
C ASP A 146 3.04 11.05 27.19
N LYS A 147 3.19 10.26 26.08
CA LYS A 147 3.21 10.76 24.72
C LYS A 147 2.21 10.01 23.84
N MET A 148 1.71 10.72 22.80
CA MET A 148 0.84 10.17 21.78
C MET A 148 1.68 9.48 20.69
N LEU A 149 1.42 8.18 20.48
CA LEU A 149 2.03 7.37 19.44
C LEU A 149 0.97 6.87 18.45
N ALA A 150 1.00 7.41 17.23
CA ALA A 150 0.06 7.01 16.19
C ALA A 150 0.48 5.69 15.50
N MET A 151 -0.47 4.79 15.39
CA MET A 151 -0.31 3.50 14.71
C MET A 151 -1.66 3.04 14.14
N THR A 152 -1.70 1.85 13.55
CA THR A 152 -2.96 1.17 13.20
C THR A 152 -3.09 -0.11 14.00
N ARG A 153 -4.20 -0.33 14.66
CA ARG A 153 -4.44 -1.54 15.47
C ARG A 153 -4.40 -2.81 14.63
N TYR A 154 -3.96 -3.91 15.25
CA TYR A 154 -3.89 -5.23 14.64
C TYR A 154 -3.13 -5.24 13.32
N SER A 155 -1.93 -4.66 13.32
CA SER A 155 -1.07 -4.49 12.16
C SER A 155 0.40 -4.56 12.56
N ALA A 156 1.30 -4.65 11.56
CA ALA A 156 2.73 -4.52 11.81
C ALA A 156 3.10 -3.24 12.59
N PRO A 157 2.55 -2.04 12.29
CA PRO A 157 2.72 -0.87 13.16
C PRO A 157 2.36 -1.08 14.62
N ALA A 158 1.27 -1.78 14.95
CA ALA A 158 0.91 -2.01 16.35
C ALA A 158 1.88 -2.96 17.05
N LEU A 159 2.27 -4.05 16.38
CA LEU A 159 3.30 -4.96 16.87
C LEU A 159 4.63 -4.23 17.14
N LEU A 160 5.04 -3.37 16.21
CA LEU A 160 6.30 -2.60 16.34
C LEU A 160 6.22 -1.52 17.41
N ALA A 161 5.05 -0.92 17.67
CA ALA A 161 4.84 0.01 18.77
C ALA A 161 5.04 -0.70 20.12
N ASP A 162 4.37 -1.84 20.33
CA ASP A 162 4.53 -2.65 21.54
C ASP A 162 5.98 -3.16 21.68
N TYR A 163 6.59 -3.61 20.57
CA TYR A 163 7.99 -4.01 20.58
C TYR A 163 8.92 -2.88 21.02
N ALA A 164 8.70 -1.66 20.56
CA ALA A 164 9.49 -0.50 20.95
C ALA A 164 9.34 -0.20 22.45
N ILE A 165 8.10 -0.18 22.96
CA ILE A 165 7.75 0.06 24.36
C ILE A 165 8.40 -1.01 25.27
N ASP A 166 8.21 -2.30 24.93
CA ASP A 166 8.75 -3.44 25.67
C ASP A 166 10.29 -3.43 25.70
N SER A 167 10.94 -3.00 24.59
CA SER A 167 12.42 -2.99 24.46
C SER A 167 13.12 -2.12 25.49
N VAL A 168 12.44 -1.13 26.04
CA VAL A 168 12.96 -0.19 27.04
C VAL A 168 12.26 -0.33 28.39
N LYS A 169 11.40 -1.38 28.55
CA LYS A 169 10.62 -1.65 29.76
C LYS A 169 9.74 -0.47 30.18
N LEU A 170 9.21 0.28 29.20
CA LEU A 170 8.27 1.35 29.47
C LEU A 170 6.90 0.76 29.78
N ASN A 171 6.18 1.32 30.78
CA ASN A 171 4.81 0.89 31.04
C ASN A 171 3.94 1.25 29.83
N ARG A 172 3.24 0.26 29.30
CA ARG A 172 2.37 0.37 28.14
C ARG A 172 1.24 1.41 28.34
N ASP A 173 0.72 1.50 29.57
CA ASP A 173 -0.38 2.40 29.92
C ASP A 173 0.04 3.88 29.93
N ASN A 174 1.36 4.13 30.00
CA ASN A 174 1.91 5.47 29.93
C ASN A 174 2.18 5.95 28.50
N VAL A 175 1.81 5.18 27.46
CA VAL A 175 1.92 5.59 26.06
C VAL A 175 0.54 5.61 25.42
N PHE A 176 0.09 6.78 25.00
CA PHE A 176 -1.22 6.92 24.38
C PHE A 176 -1.21 6.44 22.93
N LEU A 177 -1.60 5.19 22.69
CA LEU A 177 -1.68 4.64 21.34
C LEU A 177 -2.93 5.12 20.61
N ILE A 178 -2.70 5.96 19.60
CA ILE A 178 -3.75 6.59 18.80
C ILE A 178 -3.90 5.85 17.48
N GLN A 179 -5.12 5.39 17.18
CA GLN A 179 -5.39 4.71 15.91
C GLN A 179 -5.62 5.73 14.79
N ILE A 180 -4.72 5.76 13.81
CA ILE A 180 -4.87 6.53 12.58
C ILE A 180 -4.60 5.58 11.41
N ASN A 181 -5.62 5.26 10.63
CA ASN A 181 -5.56 4.21 9.62
C ASN A 181 -4.92 4.68 8.31
N ASP A 182 -5.23 5.91 7.88
CA ASP A 182 -4.71 6.52 6.66
C ASP A 182 -3.25 6.94 6.88
N VAL A 183 -2.34 6.43 6.03
CA VAL A 183 -0.90 6.66 6.17
C VAL A 183 -0.50 8.09 5.79
N ASP A 184 -1.20 8.69 4.83
CA ASP A 184 -0.96 10.08 4.43
C ASP A 184 -1.48 11.05 5.49
N LEU A 185 -2.61 10.74 6.11
CA LEU A 185 -3.13 11.51 7.25
C LEU A 185 -2.14 11.47 8.41
N ARG A 186 -1.54 10.30 8.72
CA ARG A 186 -0.49 10.20 9.75
C ARG A 186 0.65 11.16 9.46
N LEU A 187 1.17 11.17 8.22
CA LEU A 187 2.24 12.09 7.84
C LEU A 187 1.82 13.56 8.05
N ARG A 188 0.64 13.95 7.57
CA ARG A 188 0.14 15.33 7.75
C ARG A 188 0.04 15.72 9.23
N MET A 189 -0.49 14.84 10.08
CA MET A 189 -0.59 15.10 11.52
C MET A 189 0.79 15.24 12.19
N LEU A 190 1.80 14.47 11.73
CA LEU A 190 3.17 14.65 12.20
C LEU A 190 3.73 16.01 11.79
N LEU A 191 3.55 16.38 10.53
CA LEU A 191 4.03 17.65 9.99
C LEU A 191 3.36 18.86 10.63
N ASN A 192 2.09 18.74 10.99
CA ASN A 192 1.29 19.76 11.69
C ASN A 192 1.52 19.79 13.21
N ASN A 193 2.41 18.92 13.73
CA ASN A 193 2.70 18.81 15.17
C ASN A 193 1.50 18.36 16.04
N GLU A 194 0.57 17.60 15.47
CA GLU A 194 -0.62 17.08 16.17
C GLU A 194 -0.32 15.76 16.90
N MET A 195 0.84 15.14 16.65
CA MET A 195 1.25 13.87 17.25
C MET A 195 2.71 13.92 17.69
N ASP A 196 3.03 13.23 18.79
CA ASP A 196 4.40 13.18 19.33
C ASP A 196 5.29 12.20 18.56
N ALA A 197 4.74 11.05 18.17
CA ALA A 197 5.43 10.02 17.39
C ALA A 197 4.45 9.19 16.56
N MET A 198 4.97 8.48 15.56
CA MET A 198 4.16 7.56 14.76
C MET A 198 4.99 6.51 14.01
N LEU A 199 4.32 5.43 13.63
CA LEU A 199 4.87 4.43 12.72
C LEU A 199 4.54 4.85 11.27
N LEU A 200 5.58 5.05 10.46
CA LEU A 200 5.48 5.37 9.03
C LEU A 200 6.23 4.33 8.21
N THR A 201 5.80 4.15 6.97
CA THR A 201 6.49 3.39 5.91
C THR A 201 6.88 4.33 4.77
N GLU A 202 7.56 3.85 3.74
CA GLU A 202 7.93 4.65 2.58
C GLU A 202 6.72 4.84 1.62
N PRO A 203 6.58 6.01 1.01
CA PRO A 203 7.49 7.18 1.00
C PRO A 203 7.30 8.17 2.15
N GLN A 204 6.28 7.99 3.01
CA GLN A 204 5.94 8.94 4.08
C GLN A 204 7.08 9.07 5.12
N ALA A 205 7.81 7.99 5.38
CA ALA A 205 8.97 8.03 6.27
C ALA A 205 10.08 8.92 5.72
N THR A 206 10.35 8.88 4.40
CA THR A 206 11.29 9.79 3.73
C THR A 206 10.86 11.25 3.89
N ALA A 207 9.59 11.55 3.63
CA ALA A 207 9.06 12.91 3.81
C ALA A 207 9.27 13.39 5.26
N ALA A 208 8.96 12.56 6.25
CA ALA A 208 9.17 12.90 7.66
C ALA A 208 10.65 13.19 7.97
N ARG A 209 11.59 12.37 7.48
CA ARG A 209 13.04 12.59 7.67
C ARG A 209 13.52 13.91 7.04
N LEU A 210 13.00 14.29 5.87
CA LEU A 210 13.31 15.56 5.21
C LEU A 210 12.89 16.79 6.04
N TYR A 211 11.80 16.66 6.80
CA TYR A 211 11.35 17.69 7.74
C TYR A 211 12.04 17.59 9.11
N LYS A 212 13.16 16.83 9.20
CA LYS A 212 14.00 16.66 10.40
C LYS A 212 13.28 16.01 11.58
N HIS A 213 12.26 15.19 11.32
CA HIS A 213 11.69 14.31 12.31
C HIS A 213 12.65 13.15 12.58
N LYS A 214 12.77 12.73 13.84
CA LYS A 214 13.79 11.77 14.25
C LYS A 214 13.28 10.34 14.16
N VAL A 215 14.02 9.45 13.50
CA VAL A 215 13.79 8.01 13.56
C VAL A 215 14.30 7.48 14.90
N LEU A 216 13.42 6.84 15.67
CA LEU A 216 13.71 6.22 16.97
C LEU A 216 13.95 4.71 16.83
N MET A 217 13.36 4.06 15.83
CA MET A 217 13.48 2.63 15.54
C MET A 217 13.18 2.38 14.06
N ASP A 218 13.90 1.44 13.48
CA ASP A 218 13.65 0.90 12.15
C ASP A 218 13.40 -0.61 12.24
N SER A 219 12.32 -1.11 11.64
CA SER A 219 11.96 -2.53 11.68
C SER A 219 13.00 -3.44 11.01
N ARG A 220 13.79 -2.91 10.06
CA ARG A 220 14.87 -3.64 9.38
C ARG A 220 15.99 -4.00 10.38
N GLU A 221 16.35 -3.08 11.28
CA GLU A 221 17.36 -3.31 12.33
C GLU A 221 16.94 -4.39 13.34
N LYS A 222 15.64 -4.66 13.43
CA LYS A 222 15.07 -5.73 14.26
C LYS A 222 15.01 -7.07 13.52
N GLY A 223 15.43 -7.11 12.27
CA GLY A 223 15.41 -8.30 11.43
C GLY A 223 14.00 -8.85 11.17
N LEU A 224 12.96 -8.01 11.30
CA LEU A 224 11.57 -8.35 11.05
C LEU A 224 11.19 -8.01 9.60
N GLN A 225 10.55 -8.97 8.92
CA GLN A 225 10.01 -8.83 7.56
C GLN A 225 8.53 -9.16 7.60
N LEU A 226 7.70 -8.11 7.69
CA LEU A 226 6.28 -8.25 8.01
C LEU A 226 5.36 -7.96 6.82
N GLY A 227 5.87 -7.33 5.74
CA GLY A 227 5.07 -7.05 4.55
C GLY A 227 4.84 -8.29 3.70
N VAL A 228 3.63 -8.46 3.16
CA VAL A 228 3.26 -9.61 2.34
C VAL A 228 2.28 -9.24 1.23
N ILE A 229 2.33 -10.01 0.13
CA ILE A 229 1.23 -10.16 -0.81
C ILE A 229 0.52 -11.47 -0.47
N ALA A 230 -0.78 -11.38 -0.22
CA ALA A 230 -1.57 -12.54 0.17
C ALA A 230 -2.88 -12.61 -0.61
N PHE A 231 -3.33 -13.83 -0.87
CA PHE A 231 -4.61 -14.14 -1.50
C PHE A 231 -5.54 -14.86 -0.52
N SER A 232 -6.84 -14.71 -0.71
CA SER A 232 -7.79 -15.55 -0.04
C SER A 232 -7.79 -16.95 -0.68
N THR A 233 -7.75 -18.02 0.13
CA THR A 233 -7.79 -19.39 -0.41
C THR A 233 -9.09 -19.67 -1.15
N GLN A 234 -10.19 -19.03 -0.75
CA GLN A 234 -11.46 -19.18 -1.43
C GLN A 234 -11.47 -18.45 -2.78
N GLY A 235 -10.87 -17.26 -2.87
CA GLY A 235 -10.75 -16.46 -4.09
C GLY A 235 -9.80 -17.09 -5.13
N THR A 236 -9.07 -18.14 -4.77
CA THR A 236 -8.03 -18.76 -5.62
C THR A 236 -8.27 -20.23 -5.94
N LYS A 237 -9.43 -20.79 -5.54
CA LYS A 237 -9.72 -22.21 -5.67
C LYS A 237 -9.94 -22.70 -7.09
N ASP A 238 -10.59 -21.88 -7.92
CA ASP A 238 -10.96 -22.32 -9.28
C ASP A 238 -9.80 -22.21 -10.27
N GLN A 239 -9.86 -23.01 -11.35
CA GLN A 239 -8.80 -23.09 -12.36
C GLN A 239 -8.59 -21.76 -13.09
N ARG A 240 -9.62 -20.95 -13.29
CA ARG A 240 -9.51 -19.63 -13.88
C ARG A 240 -8.68 -18.70 -12.98
N ARG A 241 -8.95 -18.69 -11.68
CA ARG A 241 -8.20 -17.87 -10.71
C ARG A 241 -6.73 -18.28 -10.63
N LYS A 242 -6.45 -19.58 -10.67
CA LYS A 242 -5.05 -20.05 -10.73
C LYS A 242 -4.32 -19.50 -11.95
N LYS A 243 -4.96 -19.55 -13.13
CA LYS A 243 -4.41 -18.99 -14.36
C LYS A 243 -4.20 -17.48 -14.30
N GLN A 244 -5.14 -16.75 -13.71
CA GLN A 244 -5.00 -15.30 -13.47
C GLN A 244 -3.83 -14.98 -12.53
N ILE A 245 -3.62 -15.79 -11.48
CA ILE A 245 -2.49 -15.63 -10.56
C ILE A 245 -1.15 -15.92 -11.25
N GLU A 246 -1.10 -16.87 -12.17
CA GLU A 246 0.11 -17.11 -12.99
C GLU A 246 0.46 -15.91 -13.87
N VAL A 247 -0.55 -15.27 -14.50
CA VAL A 247 -0.35 -14.02 -15.26
C VAL A 247 0.08 -12.89 -14.34
N PHE A 248 -0.57 -12.74 -13.19
CA PHE A 248 -0.19 -11.79 -12.14
C PHE A 248 1.27 -11.98 -11.71
N ALA A 249 1.69 -13.21 -11.45
CA ALA A 249 3.05 -13.54 -11.03
C ALA A 249 4.10 -13.13 -12.08
N LYS A 250 3.82 -13.37 -13.36
CA LYS A 250 4.70 -12.98 -14.48
C LYS A 250 4.85 -11.46 -14.56
N GLY A 251 3.73 -10.73 -14.51
CA GLY A 251 3.74 -9.26 -14.54
C GLY A 251 4.42 -8.65 -13.32
N TYR A 252 4.15 -9.18 -12.12
CA TYR A 252 4.83 -8.76 -10.89
C TYR A 252 6.34 -8.97 -10.97
N LYS A 253 6.78 -10.16 -11.41
CA LYS A 253 8.19 -10.47 -11.60
C LYS A 253 8.86 -9.51 -12.58
N ALA A 254 8.25 -9.28 -13.76
CA ALA A 254 8.77 -8.36 -14.76
C ALA A 254 8.94 -6.94 -14.22
N ALA A 255 7.97 -6.47 -13.43
CA ALA A 255 8.05 -5.16 -12.76
C ALA A 255 9.18 -5.12 -11.72
N CYS A 256 9.35 -6.17 -10.91
CA CYS A 256 10.46 -6.27 -9.96
C CYS A 256 11.82 -6.24 -10.68
N ASP A 257 11.98 -7.00 -11.77
CA ASP A 257 13.20 -7.02 -12.58
C ASP A 257 13.51 -5.62 -13.15
N SER A 258 12.50 -4.94 -13.69
CA SER A 258 12.63 -3.56 -14.21
C SER A 258 13.04 -2.57 -13.13
N LEU A 259 12.41 -2.62 -11.94
CA LEU A 259 12.75 -1.76 -10.81
C LEU A 259 14.15 -2.02 -10.27
N ASN A 260 14.54 -3.28 -10.16
CA ASN A 260 15.87 -3.66 -9.69
C ASN A 260 16.98 -3.28 -10.68
N LYS A 261 16.70 -3.35 -11.98
CA LYS A 261 17.64 -2.97 -13.04
C LYS A 261 17.85 -1.46 -13.15
N ASN A 262 16.75 -0.70 -13.13
CA ASN A 262 16.77 0.72 -13.47
C ASN A 262 16.77 1.62 -12.21
N GLY A 263 16.41 1.08 -11.03
CA GLY A 263 16.17 1.81 -9.81
C GLY A 263 14.80 2.52 -9.80
N ILE A 264 14.23 2.73 -8.62
CA ILE A 264 12.89 3.30 -8.49
C ILE A 264 12.79 4.73 -9.05
N LYS A 265 13.86 5.52 -8.95
CA LYS A 265 13.89 6.94 -9.42
C LYS A 265 13.80 7.07 -10.92
N HIS A 266 14.12 6.02 -11.69
CA HIS A 266 13.89 5.96 -13.13
C HIS A 266 12.40 6.18 -13.46
N TYR A 267 11.50 5.73 -12.61
CA TYR A 267 10.05 5.84 -12.75
C TYR A 267 9.48 7.08 -12.04
N ALA A 268 10.21 8.21 -12.09
CA ALA A 268 9.87 9.44 -11.38
C ALA A 268 8.45 9.94 -11.63
N GLN A 269 7.97 9.86 -12.89
CA GLN A 269 6.61 10.29 -13.23
C GLN A 269 5.54 9.42 -12.56
N LEU A 270 5.73 8.11 -12.56
CA LEU A 270 4.85 7.17 -11.87
C LEU A 270 4.81 7.45 -10.36
N LEU A 271 6.00 7.61 -9.75
CA LEU A 271 6.13 7.92 -8.32
C LEU A 271 5.40 9.20 -7.94
N LYS A 272 5.55 10.28 -8.74
CA LYS A 272 4.82 11.54 -8.52
C LYS A 272 3.32 11.37 -8.65
N THR A 273 2.86 10.62 -9.64
CA THR A 273 1.43 10.42 -9.89
C THR A 273 0.77 9.59 -8.78
N ILE A 274 1.37 8.47 -8.41
CA ILE A 274 0.78 7.53 -7.42
C ILE A 274 0.90 8.07 -5.99
N TYR A 275 2.08 8.55 -5.60
CA TYR A 275 2.37 8.95 -4.23
C TYR A 275 2.33 10.46 -3.99
N LYS A 276 2.01 11.26 -5.02
CA LYS A 276 1.94 12.73 -4.97
C LYS A 276 3.22 13.37 -4.42
N LEU A 277 4.37 12.82 -4.79
CA LEU A 277 5.67 13.26 -4.30
C LEU A 277 6.10 14.58 -4.94
N ASP A 278 6.66 15.47 -4.14
CA ASP A 278 7.46 16.58 -4.62
C ASP A 278 8.87 16.10 -5.05
N ASN A 279 9.59 16.96 -5.77
CA ASN A 279 10.93 16.62 -6.27
C ASN A 279 11.92 16.34 -5.14
N LYS A 280 11.79 17.02 -3.99
CA LYS A 280 12.67 16.87 -2.84
C LYS A 280 12.51 15.49 -2.21
N THR A 281 11.27 15.07 -1.98
CA THR A 281 10.96 13.75 -1.43
C THR A 281 11.36 12.65 -2.42
N LEU A 282 11.06 12.81 -3.71
CA LEU A 282 11.43 11.86 -4.75
C LEU A 282 12.95 11.61 -4.76
N ASN A 283 13.77 12.68 -4.76
CA ASN A 283 15.22 12.55 -4.80
C ASN A 283 15.82 11.90 -3.54
N ALA A 284 15.15 12.07 -2.41
CA ALA A 284 15.57 11.53 -1.11
C ALA A 284 15.08 10.11 -0.82
N LEU A 285 14.24 9.52 -1.71
CA LEU A 285 13.82 8.13 -1.56
C LEU A 285 15.03 7.20 -1.46
N PRO A 286 14.99 6.19 -0.55
CA PRO A 286 16.04 5.20 -0.47
C PRO A 286 16.06 4.32 -1.73
N ASP A 287 17.21 3.74 -2.02
CA ASP A 287 17.26 2.65 -2.98
C ASP A 287 16.53 1.44 -2.40
N MET A 288 15.72 0.79 -3.24
CA MET A 288 14.88 -0.34 -2.85
C MET A 288 15.08 -1.50 -3.83
N THR A 289 15.15 -2.70 -3.28
CA THR A 289 15.18 -3.95 -4.05
C THR A 289 13.88 -4.71 -3.83
N PHE A 290 13.32 -5.26 -4.89
CA PHE A 290 12.06 -6.00 -4.86
C PHE A 290 12.32 -7.47 -5.16
N GLY A 291 11.93 -8.35 -4.23
CA GLY A 291 12.04 -9.80 -4.40
C GLY A 291 10.81 -10.40 -5.07
N TYR A 292 10.96 -11.66 -5.48
CA TYR A 292 9.85 -12.51 -5.90
C TYR A 292 10.17 -13.98 -5.59
N GLY A 293 9.12 -14.78 -5.32
CA GLY A 293 9.24 -16.18 -4.99
C GLY A 293 9.59 -16.46 -3.52
N ASN A 294 9.44 -15.46 -2.63
CA ASN A 294 9.78 -15.59 -1.22
C ASN A 294 8.51 -15.68 -0.36
N THR A 295 8.34 -16.78 0.34
CA THR A 295 7.29 -16.91 1.34
C THR A 295 7.72 -16.33 2.68
N PRO A 296 6.77 -15.96 3.55
CA PRO A 296 7.09 -15.44 4.89
C PRO A 296 7.96 -16.41 5.69
N ARG A 297 9.00 -15.88 6.33
CA ARG A 297 9.88 -16.67 7.20
C ARG A 297 9.12 -17.09 8.45
N GLN A 298 9.32 -18.33 8.88
CA GLN A 298 8.62 -18.87 10.05
C GLN A 298 8.81 -18.01 11.31
N LYS A 299 9.99 -17.42 11.49
CA LYS A 299 10.25 -16.52 12.63
C LYS A 299 9.35 -15.29 12.64
N ASP A 300 9.03 -14.71 11.48
CA ASP A 300 8.20 -13.52 11.37
C ASP A 300 6.71 -13.88 11.56
N VAL A 301 6.29 -15.03 11.05
CA VAL A 301 4.96 -15.60 11.32
C VAL A 301 4.79 -15.85 12.81
N ASN A 302 5.76 -16.49 13.45
CA ASN A 302 5.74 -16.77 14.89
C ASN A 302 5.71 -15.47 15.72
N ALA A 303 6.43 -14.43 15.30
CA ALA A 303 6.42 -13.13 15.96
C ALA A 303 5.02 -12.48 15.93
N ALA A 304 4.37 -12.53 14.75
CA ALA A 304 2.99 -12.04 14.59
C ALA A 304 2.00 -12.87 15.43
N ASP A 305 2.09 -14.19 15.41
CA ASP A 305 1.22 -15.07 16.19
C ASP A 305 1.39 -14.90 17.70
N LYS A 306 2.64 -14.81 18.17
CA LYS A 306 2.94 -14.56 19.58
C LYS A 306 2.34 -13.22 20.04
N TRP A 307 2.49 -12.18 19.23
CA TRP A 307 1.93 -10.87 19.55
C TRP A 307 0.39 -10.87 19.59
N LEU A 308 -0.25 -11.57 18.67
CA LEU A 308 -1.71 -11.71 18.62
C LEU A 308 -2.32 -12.56 19.75
N ASN A 309 -1.49 -13.28 20.53
CA ASN A 309 -1.90 -14.11 21.67
C ASN A 309 -1.68 -13.39 23.03
N LYS A 310 -1.08 -12.18 23.03
CA LYS A 310 -1.00 -11.32 24.21
C LYS A 310 -2.37 -10.71 24.54
#